data_9978aa2ad8d14a8bcb7fd8356b39d47e
#
_entry.id   9978aa2ad8d14a8bcb7fd8356b39d47e
#
_cell.length_a   1.000
_cell.length_b   1.000
_cell.length_c   1.000
_cell.angle_alpha   90.00
_cell.angle_beta   90.00
_cell.angle_gamma   90.00
#
_symmetry.space_group_name_H-M   'P 1'
#
loop_
_entity.id
_entity.type
_entity.pdbx_description
1 polymer ?
#
loop_
_entity_poly.entity_id
_entity_poly.type
_entity_poly.pdbx_seq_one_letter_code
_entity_poly.pdbx_strand_id
1 'polypeptide(L)'
;MIAESEKSYPTGMWVIFYRKLDEPTEWKTMRYQRSDGVLVSAHTYDDVFKFRRYREAFDFTRGLIFAEPSPIYDATVKRICKAGGTDFYLSGN
;
A
#
# COMPACT_ATOMS: atom_id res chain seq x y z
N MET A 1 12.87 -7.87 -18.51
CA MET A 1 12.62 -9.06 -17.77
C MET A 1 11.60 -8.78 -16.68
N ILE A 2 10.92 -9.80 -16.33
CA ILE A 2 9.97 -9.64 -15.28
C ILE A 2 10.69 -9.31 -14.00
N ALA A 3 10.13 -8.43 -13.25
CA ALA A 3 10.73 -8.07 -11.98
C ALA A 3 10.92 -9.32 -11.14
N GLU A 4 12.09 -9.48 -10.58
CA GLU A 4 12.35 -10.61 -9.72
C GLU A 4 11.35 -10.69 -8.59
N SER A 5 10.95 -9.53 -8.10
CA SER A 5 9.98 -9.48 -7.02
C SER A 5 8.66 -10.13 -7.39
N GLU A 6 8.28 -10.05 -8.65
CA GLU A 6 7.03 -10.66 -9.08
C GLU A 6 7.11 -12.17 -9.11
N LYS A 7 8.30 -12.69 -9.35
CA LYS A 7 8.50 -14.12 -9.38
C LYS A 7 8.77 -14.68 -8.01
N SER A 8 9.54 -13.93 -7.23
CA SER A 8 10.01 -14.41 -5.93
C SER A 8 8.92 -14.39 -4.87
N TYR A 9 7.88 -13.63 -5.10
CA TYR A 9 6.83 -13.47 -4.09
C TYR A 9 5.49 -13.75 -4.73
N PRO A 10 5.14 -15.01 -4.78
CA PRO A 10 3.87 -15.40 -5.41
C PRO A 10 2.68 -14.78 -4.71
N THR A 11 2.79 -14.69 -3.41
CA THR A 11 1.79 -13.98 -2.65
C THR A 11 2.16 -12.54 -2.60
N GLY A 12 3.31 -12.30 -3.14
CA GLY A 12 4.08 -11.15 -2.92
C GLY A 12 3.44 -9.96 -3.37
N MET A 13 2.85 -9.53 -2.50
CA MET A 13 1.99 -8.48 -2.81
C MET A 13 2.63 -7.21 -2.35
N TRP A 14 2.37 -6.22 -3.13
CA TRP A 14 2.85 -4.87 -2.87
C TRP A 14 1.68 -4.08 -2.34
N VAL A 15 1.88 -3.28 -1.31
CA VAL A 15 0.81 -2.53 -0.67
C VAL A 15 1.22 -1.08 -0.54
N ILE A 16 0.22 -0.22 -0.37
CA ILE A 16 0.46 1.20 -0.17
C ILE A 16 0.49 1.48 1.32
N PHE A 17 1.58 2.09 1.75
CA PHE A 17 1.79 2.47 3.14
C PHE A 17 1.83 4.00 3.16
N TYR A 18 0.93 4.64 3.88
CA TYR A 18 0.71 6.07 3.74
C TYR A 18 0.43 6.75 5.07
N ARG A 19 0.58 8.06 5.05
CA ARG A 19 0.20 8.93 6.16
C ARG A 19 -0.79 9.95 5.63
N LYS A 20 -1.82 10.22 6.41
CA LYS A 20 -2.81 11.22 6.02
C LYS A 20 -2.36 12.62 6.41
N LEU A 21 -2.90 13.61 5.71
CA LEU A 21 -2.59 15.00 6.00
C LEU A 21 -2.97 15.40 7.42
N ASP A 22 -4.09 14.88 7.92
CA ASP A 22 -4.56 15.22 9.26
C ASP A 22 -3.97 14.33 10.34
N GLU A 23 -3.22 13.29 9.96
CA GLU A 23 -2.57 12.38 10.89
C GLU A 23 -1.17 12.03 10.38
N PRO A 24 -0.30 13.03 10.23
CA PRO A 24 0.96 12.81 9.52
C PRO A 24 1.98 11.96 10.27
N THR A 25 1.73 11.64 11.53
CA THR A 25 2.64 10.80 12.30
C THR A 25 2.23 9.34 12.31
N GLU A 26 1.10 9.00 11.72
CA GLU A 26 0.57 7.66 11.81
C GLU A 26 0.55 6.99 10.44
N TRP A 27 1.40 5.99 10.26
CA TRP A 27 1.46 5.22 9.02
C TRP A 27 0.35 4.18 9.00
N LYS A 28 -0.31 4.07 7.86
CA LYS A 28 -1.43 3.15 7.68
C LYS A 28 -1.25 2.37 6.39
N THR A 29 -1.88 1.20 6.34
CA THR A 29 -1.87 0.35 5.16
C THR A 29 -3.23 0.48 4.47
N MET A 30 -3.23 0.64 3.17
CA MET A 30 -4.44 0.94 2.42
C MET A 30 -5.33 -0.28 2.24
N ARG A 31 -6.63 -0.11 2.52
CA ARG A 31 -7.63 -1.10 2.20
C ARG A 31 -8.29 -0.79 0.87
N TYR A 32 -8.75 0.44 0.71
CA TYR A 32 -9.30 0.90 -0.56
C TYR A 32 -9.38 2.43 -0.53
N GLN A 33 -9.65 2.98 -1.70
CA GLN A 33 -9.85 4.41 -1.84
C GLN A 33 -11.32 4.66 -2.15
N ARG A 34 -11.95 5.53 -1.39
CA ARG A 34 -13.33 5.89 -1.61
C ARG A 34 -13.45 6.75 -2.87
N SER A 35 -14.68 6.84 -3.37
CA SER A 35 -14.91 7.63 -4.59
C SER A 35 -14.59 9.12 -4.38
N ASP A 36 -14.65 9.58 -3.14
CA ASP A 36 -14.31 10.96 -2.82
C ASP A 36 -12.81 11.16 -2.59
N GLY A 37 -12.01 10.12 -2.83
CA GLY A 37 -10.56 10.21 -2.72
C GLY A 37 -9.98 9.83 -1.37
N VAL A 38 -10.81 9.65 -0.37
CA VAL A 38 -10.35 9.32 0.97
C VAL A 38 -9.82 7.89 1.01
N LEU A 39 -8.67 7.69 1.62
CA LEU A 39 -8.11 6.35 1.77
C LEU A 39 -8.59 5.74 3.08
N VAL A 40 -9.00 4.48 2.99
CA VAL A 40 -9.45 3.71 4.15
C VAL A 40 -8.37 2.70 4.48
N SER A 41 -8.01 2.62 5.76
CA SER A 41 -6.92 1.76 6.20
C SER A 41 -7.39 0.34 6.49
N ALA A 42 -6.45 -0.58 6.44
CA ALA A 42 -6.69 -1.99 6.73
C ALA A 42 -5.87 -2.40 7.95
N HIS A 43 -6.41 -3.35 8.70
CA HIS A 43 -5.76 -3.81 9.93
C HIS A 43 -5.42 -5.31 9.88
N THR A 44 -5.93 -6.03 8.88
CA THR A 44 -5.64 -7.46 8.76
C THR A 44 -5.08 -7.73 7.37
N TYR A 45 -4.39 -8.86 7.26
CA TYR A 45 -3.79 -9.25 6.00
C TYR A 45 -4.81 -9.31 4.86
N ASP A 46 -5.98 -9.89 5.15
CA ASP A 46 -6.97 -10.07 4.10
C ASP A 46 -7.61 -8.77 3.65
N ASP A 47 -7.63 -7.78 4.53
CA ASP A 47 -8.26 -6.50 4.22
C ASP A 47 -7.37 -5.58 3.40
N VAL A 48 -6.07 -5.77 3.46
CA VAL A 48 -5.14 -4.90 2.75
C VAL A 48 -5.30 -5.10 1.26
N PHE A 49 -5.37 -4.00 0.52
CA PHE A 49 -5.38 -4.10 -0.93
C PHE A 49 -3.98 -4.45 -1.43
N LYS A 50 -3.87 -5.51 -2.21
CA LYS A 50 -2.59 -6.05 -2.63
C LYS A 50 -2.45 -5.92 -4.13
N PHE A 51 -1.38 -5.25 -4.55
CA PHE A 51 -1.05 -5.14 -5.97
C PHE A 51 -0.15 -6.31 -6.34
N ARG A 52 -0.41 -6.89 -7.48
CA ARG A 52 0.41 -8.01 -7.94
C ARG A 52 1.81 -7.58 -8.31
N ARG A 53 1.94 -6.39 -8.85
CA ARG A 53 3.21 -5.92 -9.37
C ARG A 53 3.62 -4.64 -8.68
N TYR A 54 4.92 -4.55 -8.43
CA TYR A 54 5.47 -3.37 -7.81
C TYR A 54 5.12 -2.12 -8.63
N ARG A 55 5.21 -2.23 -9.97
CA ARG A 55 4.96 -1.07 -10.83
C ARG A 55 3.55 -0.53 -10.66
N GLU A 56 2.58 -1.44 -10.54
CA GLU A 56 1.20 -1.02 -10.35
C GLU A 56 1.03 -0.25 -9.04
N ALA A 57 1.65 -0.78 -7.99
CA ALA A 57 1.59 -0.10 -6.70
C ALA A 57 2.31 1.25 -6.76
N PHE A 58 3.43 1.27 -7.42
CA PHE A 58 4.22 2.50 -7.56
C PHE A 58 3.43 3.57 -8.31
N ASP A 59 2.80 3.18 -9.41
CA ASP A 59 2.01 4.13 -10.21
C ASP A 59 0.83 4.66 -9.42
N PHE A 60 0.16 3.80 -8.66
CA PHE A 60 -0.93 4.22 -7.81
C PHE A 60 -0.44 5.23 -6.79
N THR A 61 0.68 4.95 -6.16
CA THR A 61 1.25 5.83 -5.15
C THR A 61 1.57 7.19 -5.73
N ARG A 62 2.16 7.21 -6.93
CA ARG A 62 2.46 8.48 -7.59
C ARG A 62 1.19 9.27 -7.86
N GLY A 63 0.13 8.59 -8.26
CA GLY A 63 -1.14 9.24 -8.49
C GLY A 63 -1.68 9.92 -7.24
N LEU A 64 -1.50 9.27 -6.09
CA LEU A 64 -1.92 9.86 -4.83
C LEU A 64 -1.11 11.09 -4.48
N ILE A 65 0.21 10.99 -4.66
CA ILE A 65 1.11 12.09 -4.27
C ILE A 65 0.88 13.33 -5.14
N PHE A 66 0.65 13.12 -6.43
CA PHE A 66 0.52 14.23 -7.37
C PHE A 66 -0.92 14.66 -7.61
N ALA A 67 -1.87 14.09 -6.87
CA ALA A 67 -3.26 14.52 -6.98
C ALA A 67 -3.42 15.95 -6.48
N GLU A 68 -4.43 16.62 -7.00
CA GLU A 68 -4.70 18.01 -6.64
C GLU A 68 -6.16 18.16 -6.19
N PRO A 69 -6.43 18.24 -4.91
CA PRO A 69 -5.48 18.16 -3.79
C PRO A 69 -5.10 16.72 -3.49
N SER A 70 -3.94 16.55 -2.90
CA SER A 70 -3.52 15.21 -2.50
C SER A 70 -4.24 14.82 -1.20
N PRO A 71 -4.74 13.58 -1.12
CA PRO A 71 -5.41 13.13 0.10
C PRO A 71 -4.44 12.70 1.19
N ILE A 72 -3.16 12.65 0.89
CA ILE A 72 -2.19 12.09 1.82
C ILE A 72 -1.04 13.07 2.05
N TYR A 73 -0.33 12.83 3.15
CA TYR A 73 0.90 13.57 3.45
C TYR A 73 2.09 12.92 2.77
N ASP A 74 2.14 11.59 2.79
CA ASP A 74 3.26 10.83 2.24
C ASP A 74 2.81 9.40 2.00
N ALA A 75 3.46 8.72 1.06
CA ALA A 75 3.14 7.34 0.76
C ALA A 75 4.34 6.64 0.16
N THR A 76 4.40 5.34 0.38
CA THR A 76 5.44 4.51 -0.19
C THR A 76 4.88 3.12 -0.46
N VAL A 77 5.62 2.34 -1.24
CA VAL A 77 5.24 0.97 -1.54
C VAL A 77 6.04 0.04 -0.63
N LYS A 78 5.35 -0.93 -0.04
CA LYS A 78 5.98 -1.93 0.81
C LYS A 78 5.50 -3.30 0.37
N ARG A 79 6.25 -4.32 0.75
CA ARG A 79 5.86 -5.69 0.49
C ARG A 79 5.21 -6.26 1.75
N ILE A 80 4.08 -6.92 1.60
CA ILE A 80 3.35 -7.46 2.73
C ILE A 80 3.68 -8.92 2.92
N CYS A 81 3.84 -9.32 4.17
CA CYS A 81 4.14 -10.70 4.54
C CYS A 81 3.19 -11.13 5.63
N LYS A 82 2.71 -12.37 5.52
CA LYS A 82 1.86 -12.93 6.56
C LYS A 82 2.68 -13.19 7.82
N ALA A 83 2.07 -12.89 8.95
CA ALA A 83 2.72 -13.13 10.24
C ALA A 83 2.01 -14.18 11.07
N GLY A 84 0.86 -14.68 10.59
CA GLY A 84 0.09 -15.67 11.30
C GLY A 84 -1.30 -15.15 11.56
N GLY A 85 -2.31 -16.03 11.43
CA GLY A 85 -3.69 -15.61 11.58
C GLY A 85 -4.01 -14.49 10.62
N THR A 86 -4.52 -13.40 11.15
CA THR A 86 -4.84 -12.24 10.34
C THR A 86 -3.75 -11.17 10.36
N ASP A 87 -2.66 -11.43 11.08
CA ASP A 87 -1.60 -10.45 11.23
C ASP A 87 -0.70 -10.41 10.01
N PHE A 88 -0.02 -9.29 9.85
CA PHE A 88 0.95 -9.13 8.79
C PHE A 88 2.03 -8.15 9.23
N TYR A 89 3.12 -8.15 8.47
CA TYR A 89 4.14 -7.15 8.63
C TYR A 89 4.59 -6.69 7.25
N LEU A 90 5.21 -5.52 7.22
CA LEU A 90 5.68 -4.95 5.96
C LEU A 90 7.20 -4.99 5.94
N SER A 91 7.74 -5.35 4.80
CA SER A 91 9.18 -5.32 4.64
C SER A 91 9.53 -4.17 3.72
N GLY A 92 10.75 -3.71 3.86
CA GLY A 92 11.25 -2.68 2.99
C GLY A 92 11.30 -3.20 1.57
N ASN A 93 11.15 -2.32 0.64
CA ASN A 93 11.19 -2.70 -0.76
C ASN A 93 12.61 -2.89 -1.26
#